data_2a1abc2f6e99e34634832e3b7531747e
#
_entry.id   2a1abc2f6e99e34634832e3b7531747e
#
_cell.length_a   1.000
_cell.length_b   1.000
_cell.length_c   1.000
_cell.angle_alpha   90.00
_cell.angle_beta   90.00
_cell.angle_gamma   90.00
#
_symmetry.space_group_name_H-M   'P 1'
#
loop_
_entity.id
_entity.type
_entity.pdbx_description
1 polymer ?
#
loop_
_entity_poly.entity_id
_entity_poly.type
_entity_poly.pdbx_seq_one_letter_code
_entity_poly.pdbx_strand_id
1 'polypeptide(L)' 'MNKKYISDLTLKEYELYNTLAKLRSEGKITKEQFDYKLKQLLTEGE' A
#
# COMPACT_ATOMS: atom_id res chain seq x y z
N MET A 1 -17.76 -8.13 2.15
CA MET A 1 -16.53 -7.86 1.85
C MET A 1 -16.23 -6.45 1.88
N ASN A 2 -15.31 -6.08 2.67
CA ASN A 2 -15.00 -4.69 2.88
C ASN A 2 -13.63 -4.36 2.40
N LYS A 3 -13.55 -3.35 1.58
CA LYS A 3 -12.28 -2.86 1.17
C LYS A 3 -11.92 -1.69 2.04
N LYS A 4 -10.64 -1.57 2.34
CA LYS A 4 -10.16 -0.39 3.02
C LYS A 4 -9.83 0.68 2.02
N TYR A 5 -10.16 1.89 2.36
CA TYR A 5 -9.73 3.03 1.57
C TYR A 5 -8.46 3.58 2.21
N ILE A 6 -7.71 4.35 1.45
CA ILE A 6 -6.47 4.91 1.97
C ILE A 6 -6.74 5.72 3.24
N SER A 7 -7.87 6.39 3.29
CA SER A 7 -8.21 7.18 4.47
C SER A 7 -8.54 6.32 5.69
N ASP A 8 -8.74 5.04 5.49
CA ASP A 8 -9.08 4.13 6.59
C ASP A 8 -7.88 3.39 7.15
N LEU A 9 -6.70 3.67 6.63
CA LEU A 9 -5.51 2.98 7.07
C LEU A 9 -5.11 3.42 8.47
N THR A 10 -4.57 2.48 9.23
CA THR A 10 -3.98 2.82 10.51
C THR A 10 -2.69 3.58 10.27
N LEU A 11 -2.16 4.17 11.32
CA LEU A 11 -0.91 4.90 11.20
C LEU A 11 0.20 4.01 10.65
N LYS A 12 0.26 2.79 11.15
CA LYS A 12 1.27 1.85 10.72
C LYS A 12 1.12 1.49 9.25
N GLU A 13 -0.12 1.28 8.82
CA GLU A 13 -0.39 0.96 7.43
C GLU A 13 -0.07 2.15 6.53
N TYR A 14 -0.33 3.33 7.02
CA TYR A 14 -0.02 4.53 6.27
C TYR A 14 1.49 4.66 6.06
N GLU A 15 2.27 4.30 7.07
CA GLU A 15 3.71 4.33 6.94
C GLU A 15 4.18 3.35 5.88
N LEU A 16 3.55 2.18 5.83
CA LEU A 16 3.87 1.20 4.81
C LEU A 16 3.57 1.75 3.43
N TYR A 17 2.43 2.39 3.30
CA TYR A 17 2.05 2.99 2.03
C TYR A 17 3.09 4.02 1.59
N ASN A 18 3.51 4.87 2.51
CA ASN A 18 4.50 5.89 2.21
C ASN A 18 5.83 5.27 1.80
N THR A 19 6.22 4.18 2.47
CA THR A 19 7.44 3.49 2.13
C THR A 19 7.36 2.91 0.73
N LEU A 20 6.22 2.33 0.39
CA LEU A 20 6.03 1.78 -0.94
C LEU A 20 6.11 2.86 -2.01
N ALA A 21 5.47 3.98 -1.74
CA ALA A 21 5.50 5.09 -2.70
C ALA A 21 6.92 5.59 -2.90
N LYS A 22 7.68 5.63 -1.84
CA LYS A 22 9.06 6.07 -1.92
C LYS A 22 9.90 5.10 -2.74
N LEU A 23 9.73 3.81 -2.48
CA LEU A 23 10.48 2.78 -3.21
C LEU A 23 10.17 2.84 -4.69
N ARG A 24 8.91 3.05 -5.02
CA ARG A 24 8.54 3.17 -6.43
C ARG A 24 9.16 4.40 -7.05
N SER A 25 9.13 5.49 -6.33
CA SER A 25 9.69 6.74 -6.80
C SER A 25 11.19 6.61 -7.04
N GLU A 26 11.85 5.80 -6.24
CA GLU A 26 13.29 5.59 -6.38
C GLU A 26 13.62 4.50 -7.41
N GLY A 27 12.62 3.88 -7.95
CA GLY A 27 12.85 2.84 -8.95
C GLY A 27 13.25 1.49 -8.37
N LYS A 28 13.03 1.29 -7.08
CA LYS A 28 13.42 0.05 -6.44
C LYS A 28 12.38 -1.05 -6.58
N ILE A 29 11.16 -0.68 -6.89
CA ILE A 29 10.12 -1.65 -7.19
C ILE A 29 9.37 -1.17 -8.42
N THR A 30 8.74 -2.13 -9.12
CA THR A 30 8.01 -1.80 -10.33
C THR A 30 6.61 -1.33 -9.96
N LYS A 31 5.93 -0.76 -10.95
CA LYS A 31 4.56 -0.35 -10.76
C LYS A 31 3.68 -1.54 -10.39
N GLU A 32 3.92 -2.68 -11.01
CA GLU A 32 3.14 -3.87 -10.71
C GLU A 32 3.34 -4.32 -9.28
N GLN A 33 4.57 -4.28 -8.82
CA GLN A 33 4.86 -4.64 -7.43
C GLN A 33 4.21 -3.66 -6.47
N PHE A 34 4.26 -2.40 -6.80
CA PHE A 34 3.63 -1.38 -5.98
C PHE A 34 2.12 -1.62 -5.89
N ASP A 35 1.50 -1.85 -7.05
CA ASP A 35 0.07 -2.08 -7.09
C ASP A 35 -0.33 -3.33 -6.30
N TYR A 36 0.46 -4.38 -6.43
CA TYR A 36 0.18 -5.62 -5.74
C TYR A 36 0.23 -5.43 -4.22
N LYS A 37 1.26 -4.79 -3.75
CA LYS A 37 1.43 -4.57 -2.32
C LYS A 37 0.38 -3.61 -1.78
N LEU A 38 0.04 -2.60 -2.55
CA LEU A 38 -0.99 -1.66 -2.16
C LEU A 38 -2.34 -2.37 -2.05
N LYS A 39 -2.61 -3.25 -3.00
CA LYS A 39 -3.86 -3.99 -3.00
C LYS A 39 -3.94 -4.87 -1.75
N GLN A 40 -2.86 -5.53 -1.40
CA GLN A 40 -2.85 -6.35 -0.21
C GLN A 40 -3.08 -5.51 1.03
N LEU A 41 -2.47 -4.35 1.08
CA LEU A 41 -2.64 -3.45 2.21
C LEU A 41 -4.09 -3.03 2.37
N LEU A 42 -4.74 -2.72 1.27
CA LEU A 42 -6.11 -2.22 1.31
C LEU A 42 -7.14 -3.32 1.55
N THR A 43 -6.79 -4.57 1.27
CA THR A 43 -7.74 -5.66 1.46
C THR A 43 -7.40 -6.55 2.64
N GLU A 44 -6.30 -6.28 3.29
CA GLU A 44 -5.89 -7.12 4.41
C GLU A 44 -6.88 -7.01 5.54
N GLY A 45 -7.23 -8.13 6.14
CA GLY A 45 -8.15 -8.11 7.24
C GLY A 45 -9.58 -8.43 6.87
N GLU A 46 -9.82 -8.64 5.60
CA GLU A 46 -11.17 -8.99 5.17
C GLU A 46 -11.52 -10.41 5.46
#